data_3eeb1d858c49652eadedcb052052cd72
#
_entry.id   3eeb1d858c49652eadedcb052052cd72
#
_cell.length_a   1.000
_cell.length_b   1.000
_cell.length_c   1.000
_cell.angle_alpha   90.00
_cell.angle_beta   90.00
_cell.angle_gamma   90.00
#
_symmetry.space_group_name_H-M   'P 1'
#
loop_
_entity.id
_entity.type
_entity.pdbx_description
1 polymer ?
#
loop_
_entity_poly.entity_id
_entity_poly.type
_entity_poly.pdbx_seq_one_letter_code
_entity_poly.pdbx_strand_id
1 'polypeptide(L)'
;MISKSFIDYSVTLLRKDRADHSFSFAIFAFIVFILSSVLFISGSIQNDLEKVIKLRPDIVVKALRAGKRDLMHDGYIYDISKIAGVSEVQGAVDGMYYFAQKRVWFHIVGDESLSENEMIVGEGVKAAMGEWYYEDEFHFLTEQRLIAIKINKISPHESSIVSNDVIYLNPVTAREVLSLKEGEYTKLYVSVPNPNEVSEVALKIVNLYPNTQALSAEDAVAEVRHLYYYKGGIFMVLYTVAMISFFILLKNQISLAYGEKKKEIA
;
A
#
# COMPACT_ATOMS: atom_id res chain seq x y z
N MET A 1 24.96 43.18 -22.19
CA MET A 1 23.76 43.58 -22.97
C MET A 1 23.67 42.72 -24.21
N ILE A 2 22.77 41.77 -24.28
CA ILE A 2 22.63 40.85 -25.42
C ILE A 2 22.04 41.66 -26.58
N SER A 3 22.73 41.68 -27.70
CA SER A 3 22.32 42.46 -28.89
C SER A 3 20.99 41.90 -29.43
N LYS A 4 20.05 42.81 -29.84
CA LYS A 4 18.78 42.44 -30.45
C LYS A 4 18.99 41.56 -31.70
N SER A 5 20.06 41.82 -32.46
CA SER A 5 20.46 41.02 -33.62
C SER A 5 20.84 39.61 -33.27
N PHE A 6 21.40 39.36 -32.09
CA PHE A 6 21.74 38.02 -31.62
C PHE A 6 20.49 37.21 -31.26
N ILE A 7 19.50 37.85 -30.67
CA ILE A 7 18.20 37.23 -30.36
C ILE A 7 17.46 36.86 -31.64
N ASP A 8 17.37 37.77 -32.58
CA ASP A 8 16.69 37.58 -33.89
C ASP A 8 17.37 36.48 -34.71
N TYR A 9 18.70 36.44 -34.71
CA TYR A 9 19.46 35.36 -35.34
C TYR A 9 19.19 33.98 -34.64
N SER A 10 19.21 33.94 -33.33
CA SER A 10 18.94 32.72 -32.59
C SER A 10 17.53 32.18 -32.81
N VAL A 11 16.53 33.06 -32.88
CA VAL A 11 15.12 32.70 -33.17
C VAL A 11 14.97 32.19 -34.61
N THR A 12 15.67 32.80 -35.58
CA THR A 12 15.64 32.32 -36.97
C THR A 12 16.28 30.95 -37.11
N LEU A 13 17.36 30.69 -36.38
CA LEU A 13 18.04 29.41 -36.32
C LEU A 13 17.17 28.32 -35.73
N LEU A 14 16.51 28.61 -34.61
CA LEU A 14 15.53 27.71 -33.97
C LEU A 14 14.36 27.39 -34.91
N ARG A 15 13.96 28.33 -35.76
CA ARG A 15 12.90 28.14 -36.76
C ARG A 15 13.33 27.27 -37.94
N LYS A 16 14.60 27.27 -38.32
CA LYS A 16 15.14 26.48 -39.45
C LYS A 16 15.17 25.00 -39.07
N ASP A 17 15.61 24.67 -37.83
CA ASP A 17 15.82 23.30 -37.36
C ASP A 17 14.67 22.86 -36.41
N ARG A 18 13.44 23.29 -36.69
CA ARG A 18 12.27 23.01 -35.80
C ARG A 18 12.03 21.56 -35.52
N ALA A 19 12.18 20.69 -36.51
CA ALA A 19 11.88 19.28 -36.37
C ALA A 19 12.79 18.60 -35.33
N ASP A 20 14.11 18.84 -35.38
CA ASP A 20 15.10 18.26 -34.51
C ASP A 20 14.98 18.78 -33.07
N HIS A 21 14.75 20.09 -32.92
CA HIS A 21 14.54 20.68 -31.60
C HIS A 21 13.20 20.23 -30.96
N SER A 22 12.13 20.14 -31.77
CA SER A 22 10.83 19.64 -31.28
C SER A 22 10.91 18.18 -30.87
N PHE A 23 11.64 17.35 -31.60
CA PHE A 23 11.84 15.93 -31.26
C PHE A 23 12.62 15.78 -29.96
N SER A 24 13.73 16.50 -29.81
CA SER A 24 14.52 16.48 -28.58
C SER A 24 13.73 16.99 -27.37
N PHE A 25 12.94 18.05 -27.53
CA PHE A 25 12.06 18.58 -26.50
C PHE A 25 10.97 17.56 -26.12
N ALA A 26 10.36 16.89 -27.12
CA ALA A 26 9.35 15.88 -26.88
C ALA A 26 9.88 14.70 -26.08
N ILE A 27 11.09 14.20 -26.41
CA ILE A 27 11.75 13.13 -25.65
C ILE A 27 12.01 13.56 -24.21
N PHE A 28 12.54 14.78 -24.02
CA PHE A 28 12.79 15.30 -22.67
C PHE A 28 11.51 15.45 -21.86
N ALA A 29 10.48 16.05 -22.44
CA ALA A 29 9.19 16.21 -21.81
C ALA A 29 8.57 14.84 -21.42
N PHE A 30 8.70 13.84 -22.28
CA PHE A 30 8.23 12.49 -22.02
C PHE A 30 8.99 11.81 -20.87
N ILE A 31 10.32 11.95 -20.82
CA ILE A 31 11.13 11.41 -19.71
C ILE A 31 10.73 12.10 -18.40
N VAL A 32 10.64 13.42 -18.37
CA VAL A 32 10.23 14.17 -17.17
C VAL A 32 8.82 13.80 -16.75
N PHE A 33 7.90 13.61 -17.70
CA PHE A 33 6.53 13.20 -17.43
C PHE A 33 6.46 11.82 -16.76
N ILE A 34 7.15 10.82 -17.33
CA ILE A 34 7.17 9.46 -16.75
C ILE A 34 7.74 9.49 -15.32
N LEU A 35 8.88 10.14 -15.13
CA LEU A 35 9.54 10.20 -13.83
C LEU A 35 8.70 10.94 -12.79
N SER A 36 8.10 12.06 -13.18
CA SER A 36 7.19 12.81 -12.30
C SER A 36 5.95 11.97 -11.93
N SER A 37 5.36 11.27 -12.91
CA SER A 37 4.21 10.40 -12.67
C SER A 37 4.52 9.30 -11.66
N VAL A 38 5.67 8.66 -11.75
CA VAL A 38 6.10 7.62 -10.80
C VAL A 38 6.26 8.20 -9.39
N LEU A 39 6.85 9.40 -9.26
CA LEU A 39 7.02 10.05 -7.96
C LEU A 39 5.67 10.45 -7.35
N PHE A 40 4.75 11.00 -8.15
CA PHE A 40 3.40 11.36 -7.67
C PHE A 40 2.60 10.13 -7.24
N ILE A 41 2.59 9.06 -8.03
CA ILE A 41 1.90 7.81 -7.68
C ILE A 41 2.49 7.22 -6.38
N SER A 42 3.82 7.15 -6.29
CA SER A 42 4.49 6.64 -5.08
C SER A 42 4.14 7.48 -3.83
N GLY A 43 4.16 8.80 -3.95
CA GLY A 43 3.80 9.70 -2.86
C GLY A 43 2.32 9.60 -2.45
N SER A 44 1.41 9.46 -3.42
CA SER A 44 -0.01 9.26 -3.15
C SER A 44 -0.27 7.96 -2.38
N ILE A 45 0.31 6.86 -2.84
CA ILE A 45 0.18 5.55 -2.17
C ILE A 45 0.73 5.61 -0.75
N GLN A 46 1.89 6.24 -0.54
CA GLN A 46 2.46 6.41 0.80
C GLN A 46 1.51 7.17 1.72
N ASN A 47 0.99 8.31 1.27
CA ASN A 47 0.07 9.13 2.06
C ASN A 47 -1.22 8.38 2.42
N ASP A 48 -1.76 7.60 1.48
CA ASP A 48 -2.99 6.83 1.73
C ASP A 48 -2.74 5.68 2.71
N LEU A 49 -1.60 4.99 2.59
CA LEU A 49 -1.20 3.98 3.58
C LEU A 49 -0.97 4.57 4.97
N GLU A 50 -0.31 5.72 5.08
CA GLU A 50 -0.12 6.40 6.38
C GLU A 50 -1.46 6.79 7.02
N LYS A 51 -2.44 7.26 6.24
CA LYS A 51 -3.79 7.54 6.75
C LYS A 51 -4.48 6.29 7.29
N VAL A 52 -4.43 5.18 6.53
CA VAL A 52 -5.05 3.91 6.94
C VAL A 52 -4.40 3.36 8.21
N ILE A 53 -3.07 3.46 8.34
CA ILE A 53 -2.37 3.00 9.54
C ILE A 53 -2.75 3.83 10.76
N LYS A 54 -2.90 5.15 10.62
CA LYS A 54 -3.31 6.03 11.72
C LYS A 54 -4.75 5.79 12.23
N LEU A 55 -5.58 5.12 11.43
CA LEU A 55 -6.93 4.71 11.83
C LEU A 55 -6.95 3.36 12.56
N ARG A 56 -5.80 2.70 12.69
CA ARG A 56 -5.68 1.41 13.39
C ARG A 56 -5.56 1.63 14.91
N PRO A 57 -5.80 0.57 15.70
CA PRO A 57 -5.52 0.57 17.13
C PRO A 57 -4.06 0.96 17.42
N ASP A 58 -3.82 1.50 18.61
CA ASP A 58 -2.50 2.01 19.01
C ASP A 58 -1.41 0.94 18.91
N ILE A 59 -1.73 -0.31 19.31
CA ILE A 59 -0.82 -1.45 19.19
C ILE A 59 -1.56 -2.65 18.59
N VAL A 60 -0.93 -3.31 17.63
CA VAL A 60 -1.38 -4.60 17.08
C VAL A 60 -0.42 -5.68 17.54
N VAL A 61 -0.94 -6.65 18.29
CA VAL A 61 -0.17 -7.78 18.80
C VAL A 61 -0.48 -9.03 17.99
N LYS A 62 0.56 -9.77 17.60
CA LYS A 62 0.46 -11.05 16.88
C LYS A 62 1.36 -12.08 17.54
N ALA A 63 0.89 -13.30 17.67
CA ALA A 63 1.75 -14.42 18.09
C ALA A 63 2.57 -14.95 16.89
N LEU A 64 3.82 -15.31 17.18
CA LEU A 64 4.74 -15.87 16.19
C LEU A 64 5.35 -17.16 16.75
N ARG A 65 5.27 -18.25 16.00
CA ARG A 65 5.94 -19.51 16.33
C ARG A 65 6.94 -19.86 15.22
N ALA A 66 8.23 -19.84 15.56
CA ALA A 66 9.31 -20.13 14.60
C ALA A 66 9.20 -19.26 13.31
N GLY A 67 8.87 -17.96 13.45
CA GLY A 67 8.70 -17.03 12.35
C GLY A 67 7.38 -17.15 11.57
N LYS A 68 6.50 -18.10 11.95
CA LYS A 68 5.15 -18.23 11.39
C LYS A 68 4.11 -17.65 12.35
N ARG A 69 3.01 -17.16 11.80
CA ARG A 69 1.86 -16.70 12.61
C ARG A 69 1.31 -17.84 13.42
N ASP A 70 1.01 -17.59 14.69
CA ASP A 70 0.33 -18.50 15.62
C ASP A 70 -0.94 -17.84 16.13
N LEU A 71 -1.82 -18.64 16.74
CA LEU A 71 -3.08 -18.14 17.28
C LEU A 71 -2.88 -17.64 18.71
N MET A 72 -3.69 -16.66 19.07
CA MET A 72 -3.76 -16.12 20.43
C MET A 72 -5.06 -16.56 21.08
N HIS A 73 -5.05 -16.68 22.41
CA HIS A 73 -6.19 -17.15 23.21
C HIS A 73 -6.59 -16.11 24.25
N ASP A 74 -7.75 -16.27 24.87
CA ASP A 74 -8.28 -15.38 25.91
C ASP A 74 -7.27 -15.07 27.03
N GLY A 75 -6.36 -15.99 27.35
CA GLY A 75 -5.30 -15.75 28.32
C GLY A 75 -4.40 -14.56 28.00
N TYR A 76 -4.09 -14.34 26.71
CA TYR A 76 -3.34 -13.16 26.29
C TYR A 76 -4.11 -11.88 26.54
N ILE A 77 -5.43 -11.87 26.27
CA ILE A 77 -6.30 -10.70 26.50
C ILE A 77 -6.28 -10.35 28.00
N TYR A 78 -6.48 -11.35 28.86
CA TYR A 78 -6.51 -11.17 30.29
C TYR A 78 -5.20 -10.62 30.86
N ASP A 79 -4.06 -11.16 30.44
CA ASP A 79 -2.77 -10.76 30.97
C ASP A 79 -2.33 -9.39 30.43
N ILE A 80 -2.57 -9.10 29.14
CA ILE A 80 -2.23 -7.81 28.51
C ILE A 80 -3.10 -6.71 29.10
N SER A 81 -4.38 -6.97 29.40
CA SER A 81 -5.28 -5.98 29.99
C SER A 81 -4.85 -5.51 31.41
N LYS A 82 -3.99 -6.27 32.09
CA LYS A 82 -3.41 -5.89 33.39
C LYS A 82 -2.17 -5.01 33.28
N ILE A 83 -1.62 -4.82 32.09
CA ILE A 83 -0.44 -3.97 31.91
C ILE A 83 -0.84 -2.53 32.14
N ALA A 84 -0.11 -1.83 33.04
CA ALA A 84 -0.34 -0.42 33.29
C ALA A 84 -0.16 0.39 32.00
N GLY A 85 -1.15 1.23 31.69
CA GLY A 85 -1.23 2.03 30.46
C GLY A 85 -2.17 1.44 29.40
N VAL A 86 -2.63 0.21 29.55
CA VAL A 86 -3.63 -0.41 28.66
C VAL A 86 -5.03 -0.05 29.13
N SER A 87 -5.87 0.46 28.24
CA SER A 87 -7.28 0.74 28.51
C SER A 87 -8.20 -0.39 28.04
N GLU A 88 -7.90 -0.97 26.91
CA GLU A 88 -8.74 -2.00 26.31
C GLU A 88 -7.89 -2.97 25.46
N VAL A 89 -8.30 -4.25 25.45
CA VAL A 89 -7.73 -5.29 24.60
C VAL A 89 -8.86 -6.02 23.91
N GLN A 90 -8.84 -5.98 22.58
CA GLN A 90 -9.82 -6.63 21.72
C GLN A 90 -9.20 -7.73 20.91
N GLY A 91 -9.83 -8.93 20.91
CA GLY A 91 -9.43 -10.03 20.03
C GLY A 91 -9.95 -9.81 18.61
N ALA A 92 -9.07 -9.91 17.62
CA ALA A 92 -9.44 -9.76 16.23
C ALA A 92 -9.21 -11.04 15.44
N VAL A 93 -10.06 -11.23 14.44
CA VAL A 93 -10.04 -12.39 13.54
C VAL A 93 -9.72 -11.90 12.14
N ASP A 94 -8.60 -12.31 11.58
CA ASP A 94 -8.27 -12.08 10.19
C ASP A 94 -7.49 -13.26 9.62
N GLY A 95 -7.61 -13.49 8.33
CA GLY A 95 -6.90 -14.60 7.70
C GLY A 95 -7.06 -14.62 6.19
N MET A 96 -6.42 -15.60 5.57
CA MET A 96 -6.48 -15.77 4.12
C MET A 96 -7.42 -16.94 3.78
N TYR A 97 -8.38 -16.68 2.92
CA TYR A 97 -9.28 -17.66 2.35
C TYR A 97 -8.89 -17.95 0.91
N TYR A 98 -8.68 -19.20 0.56
CA TYR A 98 -8.34 -19.62 -0.79
C TYR A 98 -9.59 -19.91 -1.60
N PHE A 99 -9.88 -19.10 -2.60
CA PHE A 99 -10.95 -19.34 -3.54
C PHE A 99 -10.46 -20.22 -4.68
N ALA A 100 -10.70 -21.51 -4.57
CA ALA A 100 -10.14 -22.54 -5.46
C ALA A 100 -10.60 -22.39 -6.93
N GLN A 101 -11.82 -21.94 -7.17
CA GLN A 101 -12.43 -21.81 -8.50
C GLN A 101 -11.68 -20.81 -9.39
N LYS A 102 -11.15 -19.75 -8.80
CA LYS A 102 -10.38 -18.71 -9.51
C LYS A 102 -8.88 -18.73 -9.13
N ARG A 103 -8.48 -19.62 -8.21
CA ARG A 103 -7.10 -19.75 -7.70
C ARG A 103 -6.56 -18.43 -7.13
N VAL A 104 -7.38 -17.70 -6.41
CA VAL A 104 -7.04 -16.44 -5.77
C VAL A 104 -7.20 -16.53 -4.26
N TRP A 105 -6.48 -15.67 -3.53
CA TRP A 105 -6.59 -15.53 -2.11
C TRP A 105 -7.37 -14.28 -1.77
N PHE A 106 -8.33 -14.39 -0.87
CA PHE A 106 -9.03 -13.25 -0.26
C PHE A 106 -8.57 -13.09 1.19
N HIS A 107 -8.45 -11.84 1.61
CA HIS A 107 -8.16 -11.53 3.01
C HIS A 107 -9.47 -11.31 3.75
N ILE A 108 -9.81 -12.23 4.64
CA ILE A 108 -10.97 -12.13 5.53
C ILE A 108 -10.59 -11.27 6.73
N VAL A 109 -11.46 -10.33 7.10
CA VAL A 109 -11.31 -9.46 8.28
C VAL A 109 -12.62 -9.44 9.05
N GLY A 110 -12.57 -9.74 10.34
CA GLY A 110 -13.71 -9.62 11.25
C GLY A 110 -14.03 -8.16 11.53
N ASP A 111 -15.31 -7.77 11.36
CA ASP A 111 -15.85 -6.44 11.63
C ASP A 111 -17.13 -6.58 12.46
N GLU A 112 -17.09 -6.09 13.70
CA GLU A 112 -18.21 -6.18 14.65
C GLU A 112 -19.44 -5.33 14.24
N SER A 113 -19.26 -4.41 13.30
CA SER A 113 -20.37 -3.57 12.80
C SER A 113 -21.32 -4.31 11.85
N LEU A 114 -20.92 -5.53 11.39
CA LEU A 114 -21.68 -6.31 10.42
C LEU A 114 -22.55 -7.38 11.10
N SER A 115 -23.71 -7.67 10.50
CA SER A 115 -24.54 -8.81 10.87
C SER A 115 -23.90 -10.12 10.38
N GLU A 116 -24.26 -11.25 11.00
CA GLU A 116 -23.67 -12.57 10.68
C GLU A 116 -23.87 -13.01 9.22
N ASN A 117 -24.93 -12.54 8.57
CA ASN A 117 -25.26 -12.92 7.20
C ASN A 117 -24.87 -11.86 6.15
N GLU A 118 -24.08 -10.87 6.55
CA GLU A 118 -23.71 -9.76 5.69
C GLU A 118 -22.21 -9.67 5.52
N MET A 119 -21.77 -9.21 4.35
CA MET A 119 -20.36 -8.92 4.06
C MET A 119 -20.18 -7.63 3.29
N ILE A 120 -19.03 -7.00 3.51
CA ILE A 120 -18.52 -5.91 2.67
C ILE A 120 -17.33 -6.47 1.88
N VAL A 121 -17.32 -6.27 0.57
CA VAL A 121 -16.27 -6.81 -0.29
C VAL A 121 -15.54 -5.72 -1.05
N GLY A 122 -14.25 -5.93 -1.30
CA GLY A 122 -13.49 -5.10 -2.23
C GLY A 122 -13.90 -5.32 -3.68
N GLU A 123 -13.59 -4.36 -4.56
CA GLU A 123 -13.93 -4.45 -5.98
C GLU A 123 -13.29 -5.66 -6.67
N GLY A 124 -12.02 -5.97 -6.33
CA GLY A 124 -11.33 -7.14 -6.88
C GLY A 124 -11.93 -8.46 -6.42
N VAL A 125 -12.42 -8.51 -5.16
CA VAL A 125 -13.16 -9.67 -4.65
C VAL A 125 -14.45 -9.85 -5.44
N LYS A 126 -15.24 -8.79 -5.61
CA LYS A 126 -16.49 -8.84 -6.39
C LYS A 126 -16.25 -9.29 -7.82
N ALA A 127 -15.22 -8.74 -8.47
CA ALA A 127 -14.86 -9.13 -9.82
C ALA A 127 -14.44 -10.61 -9.91
N ALA A 128 -13.71 -11.13 -8.91
CA ALA A 128 -13.30 -12.52 -8.87
C ALA A 128 -14.46 -13.48 -8.54
N MET A 129 -15.40 -13.06 -7.69
CA MET A 129 -16.61 -13.83 -7.38
C MET A 129 -17.48 -14.01 -8.64
N GLY A 130 -17.74 -12.93 -9.39
CA GLY A 130 -18.42 -12.95 -10.70
C GLY A 130 -19.59 -13.91 -10.78
N GLU A 131 -19.47 -14.94 -11.60
CA GLU A 131 -20.49 -15.97 -11.84
C GLU A 131 -20.81 -16.87 -10.64
N TRP A 132 -19.95 -16.87 -9.61
CA TRP A 132 -20.12 -17.64 -8.37
C TRP A 132 -20.96 -16.93 -7.32
N TYR A 133 -21.36 -15.70 -7.64
CA TYR A 133 -22.26 -14.91 -6.83
C TYR A 133 -23.67 -15.05 -7.39
N TYR A 134 -24.49 -15.86 -6.73
CA TYR A 134 -25.83 -16.22 -7.20
C TYR A 134 -26.89 -15.75 -6.19
N GLU A 135 -28.00 -15.20 -6.69
CA GLU A 135 -29.13 -14.72 -5.86
C GLU A 135 -28.73 -13.79 -4.70
N ASP A 136 -27.74 -12.89 -4.94
CA ASP A 136 -27.18 -11.99 -3.94
C ASP A 136 -26.47 -12.69 -2.77
N GLU A 137 -26.08 -13.96 -2.93
CA GLU A 137 -25.34 -14.72 -1.94
C GLU A 137 -24.06 -15.32 -2.53
N PHE A 138 -23.01 -15.31 -1.71
CA PHE A 138 -21.78 -16.05 -1.99
C PHE A 138 -21.60 -17.18 -1.00
N HIS A 139 -21.22 -18.35 -1.49
CA HIS A 139 -21.07 -19.54 -0.68
C HIS A 139 -19.59 -19.82 -0.38
N PHE A 140 -19.21 -19.63 0.87
CA PHE A 140 -17.88 -20.02 1.36
C PHE A 140 -17.85 -21.51 1.63
N LEU A 141 -16.85 -22.20 1.07
CA LEU A 141 -16.59 -23.59 1.37
C LEU A 141 -15.68 -23.67 2.60
N THR A 142 -16.20 -24.16 3.70
CA THR A 142 -15.41 -24.46 4.92
C THR A 142 -15.19 -25.96 5.05
N GLU A 143 -14.39 -26.38 6.01
CA GLU A 143 -14.14 -27.81 6.28
C GLU A 143 -15.44 -28.58 6.69
N GLN A 144 -16.42 -27.87 7.24
CA GLN A 144 -17.62 -28.49 7.83
C GLN A 144 -18.87 -28.28 7.01
N ARG A 145 -19.04 -27.11 6.36
CA ARG A 145 -20.25 -26.76 5.62
C ARG A 145 -20.03 -25.67 4.59
N LEU A 146 -21.05 -25.43 3.77
CA LEU A 146 -21.18 -24.24 2.95
C LEU A 146 -21.87 -23.14 3.76
N ILE A 147 -21.31 -21.94 3.76
CA ILE A 147 -21.85 -20.76 4.44
C ILE A 147 -22.26 -19.77 3.36
N ALA A 148 -23.56 -19.47 3.29
CA ALA A 148 -24.08 -18.46 2.37
C ALA A 148 -24.11 -17.08 3.04
N ILE A 149 -23.54 -16.08 2.39
CA ILE A 149 -23.44 -14.72 2.92
C ILE A 149 -23.79 -13.71 1.85
N LYS A 150 -24.59 -12.68 2.21
CA LYS A 150 -25.00 -11.62 1.31
C LYS A 150 -24.00 -10.48 1.25
N ILE A 151 -23.77 -9.94 0.05
CA ILE A 151 -23.00 -8.70 -0.10
C ILE A 151 -23.90 -7.53 0.26
N ASN A 152 -23.64 -6.90 1.38
CA ASN A 152 -24.35 -5.69 1.82
C ASN A 152 -23.81 -4.45 1.09
N LYS A 153 -22.49 -4.35 0.95
CA LYS A 153 -21.83 -3.19 0.36
C LYS A 153 -20.52 -3.57 -0.31
N ILE A 154 -20.17 -2.80 -1.34
CA ILE A 154 -18.82 -2.83 -1.91
C ILE A 154 -18.01 -1.74 -1.23
N SER A 155 -16.78 -2.05 -0.84
CA SER A 155 -15.86 -1.08 -0.22
C SER A 155 -15.64 0.11 -1.16
N PRO A 156 -15.62 1.35 -0.65
CA PRO A 156 -15.43 2.53 -1.47
C PRO A 156 -14.13 2.46 -2.30
N HIS A 157 -14.16 2.98 -3.51
CA HIS A 157 -13.03 2.97 -4.45
C HIS A 157 -11.79 3.70 -3.87
N GLU A 158 -12.00 4.69 -3.01
CA GLU A 158 -10.93 5.44 -2.33
C GLU A 158 -10.04 4.57 -1.43
N SER A 159 -10.56 3.42 -0.97
CA SER A 159 -9.80 2.44 -0.19
C SER A 159 -9.30 1.24 -1.01
N SER A 160 -9.49 1.23 -2.33
CA SER A 160 -9.22 0.08 -3.21
C SER A 160 -7.78 -0.44 -3.13
N ILE A 161 -6.80 0.44 -2.86
CA ILE A 161 -5.39 0.04 -2.72
C ILE A 161 -5.18 -0.96 -1.56
N VAL A 162 -6.00 -0.85 -0.49
CA VAL A 162 -5.84 -1.65 0.73
C VAL A 162 -6.93 -2.71 0.85
N SER A 163 -8.12 -2.45 0.29
CA SER A 163 -9.32 -3.27 0.47
C SER A 163 -9.74 -4.03 -0.79
N ASN A 164 -8.95 -3.98 -1.87
CA ASN A 164 -9.33 -4.58 -3.15
C ASN A 164 -9.58 -6.09 -3.05
N ASP A 165 -8.79 -6.81 -2.28
CA ASP A 165 -8.83 -8.26 -2.04
C ASP A 165 -9.38 -8.62 -0.65
N VAL A 166 -10.01 -7.66 0.05
CA VAL A 166 -10.51 -7.83 1.42
C VAL A 166 -12.00 -8.12 1.42
N ILE A 167 -12.39 -9.04 2.31
CA ILE A 167 -13.76 -9.34 2.67
C ILE A 167 -13.94 -9.05 4.16
N TYR A 168 -14.84 -8.15 4.50
CA TYR A 168 -15.22 -7.88 5.88
C TYR A 168 -16.44 -8.73 6.22
N LEU A 169 -16.35 -9.49 7.31
CA LEU A 169 -17.40 -10.36 7.84
C LEU A 169 -17.60 -10.07 9.33
N ASN A 170 -18.78 -10.42 9.85
CA ASN A 170 -18.95 -10.50 11.29
C ASN A 170 -17.88 -11.45 11.90
N PRO A 171 -17.30 -11.15 13.08
CA PRO A 171 -16.25 -11.99 13.67
C PRO A 171 -16.63 -13.45 13.89
N VAL A 172 -17.90 -13.74 14.18
CA VAL A 172 -18.42 -15.12 14.34
C VAL A 172 -18.32 -15.85 13.01
N THR A 173 -18.84 -15.26 11.95
CA THR A 173 -18.80 -15.80 10.59
C THR A 173 -17.36 -15.90 10.06
N ALA A 174 -16.52 -14.89 10.32
CA ALA A 174 -15.11 -14.92 9.95
C ALA A 174 -14.35 -16.09 10.61
N ARG A 175 -14.60 -16.39 11.91
CA ARG A 175 -14.04 -17.57 12.59
C ARG A 175 -14.45 -18.86 11.88
N GLU A 176 -15.72 -18.97 11.53
CA GLU A 176 -16.23 -20.17 10.88
C GLU A 176 -15.62 -20.36 9.48
N VAL A 177 -15.53 -19.28 8.67
CA VAL A 177 -14.91 -19.32 7.35
C VAL A 177 -13.42 -19.68 7.45
N LEU A 178 -12.72 -19.19 8.47
CA LEU A 178 -11.29 -19.46 8.71
C LEU A 178 -11.01 -20.73 9.52
N SER A 179 -12.06 -21.49 9.91
CA SER A 179 -11.97 -22.70 10.72
C SER A 179 -11.27 -22.48 12.08
N LEU A 180 -11.51 -21.32 12.70
CA LEU A 180 -11.00 -20.96 14.02
C LEU A 180 -11.99 -21.36 15.11
N LYS A 181 -11.47 -21.76 16.27
CA LYS A 181 -12.30 -22.07 17.44
C LYS A 181 -12.71 -20.82 18.18
N GLU A 182 -13.74 -20.96 19.01
CA GLU A 182 -14.12 -19.92 19.96
C GLU A 182 -12.96 -19.62 20.94
N GLY A 183 -12.71 -18.34 21.24
CA GLY A 183 -11.57 -17.92 22.04
C GLY A 183 -10.22 -17.93 21.33
N GLU A 184 -10.16 -18.26 20.03
CA GLU A 184 -8.97 -18.12 19.20
C GLU A 184 -9.00 -16.82 18.40
N TYR A 185 -7.87 -16.13 18.38
CA TYR A 185 -7.68 -14.86 17.68
C TYR A 185 -6.39 -14.89 16.86
N THR A 186 -6.40 -14.22 15.74
CA THR A 186 -5.21 -14.12 14.88
C THR A 186 -4.32 -12.95 15.27
N LYS A 187 -4.90 -11.95 15.94
CA LYS A 187 -4.22 -10.77 16.50
C LYS A 187 -5.05 -10.14 17.61
N LEU A 188 -4.40 -9.32 18.42
CA LEU A 188 -5.08 -8.49 19.41
C LEU A 188 -4.87 -7.02 19.07
N TYR A 189 -5.89 -6.22 19.31
CA TYR A 189 -5.85 -4.77 19.27
C TYR A 189 -5.77 -4.27 20.71
N VAL A 190 -4.77 -3.43 20.97
CA VAL A 190 -4.56 -2.85 22.30
C VAL A 190 -4.66 -1.35 22.18
N SER A 191 -5.53 -0.76 23.01
CA SER A 191 -5.73 0.68 23.11
C SER A 191 -4.96 1.25 24.29
N VAL A 192 -4.19 2.30 24.03
CA VAL A 192 -3.34 3.01 25.01
C VAL A 192 -3.69 4.49 24.96
N PRO A 193 -4.42 5.05 25.98
CA PRO A 193 -4.90 6.43 25.97
C PRO A 193 -3.80 7.48 25.88
N ASN A 194 -2.60 7.16 26.41
CA ASN A 194 -1.46 8.06 26.38
C ASN A 194 -0.52 7.69 25.22
N PRO A 195 -0.44 8.48 24.15
CA PRO A 195 0.44 8.17 23.02
C PRO A 195 1.92 8.02 23.38
N ASN A 196 2.37 8.71 24.43
CA ASN A 196 3.78 8.62 24.86
C ASN A 196 4.14 7.27 25.52
N GLU A 197 3.14 6.51 25.95
CA GLU A 197 3.32 5.20 26.61
C GLU A 197 3.19 4.02 25.65
N VAL A 198 2.73 4.24 24.40
CA VAL A 198 2.48 3.18 23.41
C VAL A 198 3.70 2.28 23.21
N SER A 199 4.87 2.86 22.99
CA SER A 199 6.12 2.11 22.78
C SER A 199 6.55 1.34 24.03
N GLU A 200 6.35 1.91 25.24
CA GLU A 200 6.65 1.24 26.50
C GLU A 200 5.69 0.06 26.74
N VAL A 201 4.40 0.24 26.49
CA VAL A 201 3.40 -0.82 26.59
C VAL A 201 3.70 -1.92 25.58
N ALA A 202 4.03 -1.60 24.35
CA ALA A 202 4.42 -2.58 23.33
C ALA A 202 5.63 -3.42 23.79
N LEU A 203 6.64 -2.80 24.38
CA LEU A 203 7.80 -3.48 24.92
C LEU A 203 7.44 -4.38 26.14
N LYS A 204 6.56 -3.93 27.02
CA LYS A 204 6.05 -4.73 28.15
C LYS A 204 5.32 -5.99 27.66
N ILE A 205 4.51 -5.88 26.58
CA ILE A 205 3.82 -7.00 25.97
C ILE A 205 4.82 -8.04 25.44
N VAL A 206 5.83 -7.59 24.69
CA VAL A 206 6.86 -8.49 24.14
C VAL A 206 7.70 -9.14 25.25
N ASN A 207 7.98 -8.42 26.33
CA ASN A 207 8.70 -8.98 27.48
C ASN A 207 7.86 -10.02 28.23
N LEU A 208 6.54 -9.81 28.33
CA LEU A 208 5.61 -10.76 28.93
C LEU A 208 5.45 -12.02 28.07
N TYR A 209 5.41 -11.82 26.75
CA TYR A 209 5.25 -12.87 25.76
C TYR A 209 6.32 -12.77 24.66
N PRO A 210 7.52 -13.36 24.86
CA PRO A 210 8.63 -13.22 23.89
C PRO A 210 8.34 -13.77 22.49
N ASN A 211 7.30 -14.61 22.36
CA ASN A 211 6.87 -15.13 21.07
C ASN A 211 5.79 -14.26 20.40
N THR A 212 5.67 -13.01 20.83
CA THR A 212 4.75 -12.05 20.22
C THR A 212 5.49 -10.91 19.55
N GLN A 213 4.84 -10.34 18.55
CA GLN A 213 5.22 -9.07 17.95
C GLN A 213 4.14 -8.04 18.31
N ALA A 214 4.52 -7.02 19.01
CA ALA A 214 3.67 -5.86 19.30
C ALA A 214 4.12 -4.69 18.43
N LEU A 215 3.31 -4.29 17.46
CA LEU A 215 3.60 -3.22 16.52
C LEU A 215 2.73 -2.02 16.85
N SER A 216 3.35 -0.90 17.17
CA SER A 216 2.63 0.37 17.30
C SER A 216 2.23 0.92 15.92
N ALA A 217 1.24 1.79 15.90
CA ALA A 217 0.87 2.50 14.67
C ALA A 217 2.04 3.34 14.13
N GLU A 218 2.84 3.94 15.01
CA GLU A 218 4.04 4.70 14.62
C GLU A 218 5.13 3.82 13.99
N ASP A 219 5.40 2.64 14.57
CA ASP A 219 6.35 1.68 14.01
C ASP A 219 5.90 1.19 12.63
N ALA A 220 4.60 0.91 12.47
CA ALA A 220 4.04 0.52 11.19
C ALA A 220 4.16 1.63 10.12
N VAL A 221 3.93 2.90 10.50
CA VAL A 221 4.17 4.05 9.61
C VAL A 221 5.66 4.18 9.26
N ALA A 222 6.54 4.02 10.26
CA ALA A 222 7.98 4.10 10.05
C ALA A 222 8.49 3.00 9.09
N GLU A 223 7.98 1.78 9.22
CA GLU A 223 8.32 0.65 8.34
C GLU A 223 7.87 0.92 6.89
N VAL A 224 6.62 1.38 6.69
CA VAL A 224 6.12 1.77 5.37
C VAL A 224 6.96 2.90 4.80
N ARG A 225 7.22 3.94 5.57
CA ARG A 225 8.03 5.08 5.15
C ARG A 225 9.44 4.65 4.74
N HIS A 226 10.09 3.77 5.50
CA HIS A 226 11.41 3.25 5.19
C HIS A 226 11.44 2.49 3.86
N LEU A 227 10.44 1.64 3.59
CA LEU A 227 10.31 0.93 2.32
C LEU A 227 10.15 1.90 1.14
N TYR A 228 9.37 2.97 1.30
CA TYR A 228 9.18 3.97 0.25
C TYR A 228 10.41 4.86 0.05
N TYR A 229 11.14 5.22 1.09
CA TYR A 229 12.40 5.95 0.97
C TYR A 229 13.44 5.12 0.20
N TYR A 230 13.55 3.84 0.47
CA TYR A 230 14.46 2.96 -0.27
C TYR A 230 14.09 2.89 -1.76
N LYS A 231 12.83 2.66 -2.08
CA LYS A 231 12.35 2.66 -3.47
C LYS A 231 12.49 4.02 -4.12
N GLY A 232 12.15 5.09 -3.43
CA GLY A 232 12.31 6.48 -3.89
C GLY A 232 13.77 6.82 -4.20
N GLY A 233 14.71 6.34 -3.41
CA GLY A 233 16.15 6.48 -3.65
C GLY A 233 16.60 5.87 -4.98
N ILE A 234 16.12 4.67 -5.31
CA ILE A 234 16.39 4.03 -6.60
C ILE A 234 15.87 4.89 -7.77
N PHE A 235 14.63 5.40 -7.66
CA PHE A 235 14.08 6.28 -8.69
C PHE A 235 14.85 7.58 -8.83
N MET A 236 15.35 8.18 -7.74
CA MET A 236 16.20 9.37 -7.80
C MET A 236 17.52 9.12 -8.51
N VAL A 237 18.14 7.95 -8.31
CA VAL A 237 19.35 7.56 -9.06
C VAL A 237 19.03 7.42 -10.55
N LEU A 238 17.96 6.72 -10.91
CA LEU A 238 17.55 6.57 -12.32
C LEU A 238 17.22 7.93 -12.94
N TYR A 239 16.55 8.82 -12.22
CA TYR A 239 16.29 10.19 -12.66
C TYR A 239 17.60 10.96 -12.95
N THR A 240 18.55 10.91 -12.03
CA THR A 240 19.83 11.58 -12.18
C THR A 240 20.60 11.07 -13.40
N VAL A 241 20.63 9.75 -13.61
CA VAL A 241 21.26 9.13 -14.79
C VAL A 241 20.56 9.55 -16.08
N ALA A 242 19.22 9.57 -16.10
CA ALA A 242 18.44 10.00 -17.27
C ALA A 242 18.71 11.48 -17.61
N MET A 243 18.76 12.36 -16.59
CA MET A 243 19.08 13.78 -16.77
C MET A 243 20.49 13.99 -17.29
N ILE A 244 21.49 13.31 -16.75
CA ILE A 244 22.88 13.37 -17.22
C ILE A 244 22.94 12.91 -18.69
N SER A 245 22.32 11.80 -19.02
CA SER A 245 22.27 11.28 -20.39
C SER A 245 21.62 12.26 -21.35
N PHE A 246 20.54 12.90 -20.93
CA PHE A 246 19.88 13.94 -21.72
C PHE A 246 20.79 15.16 -21.98
N PHE A 247 21.51 15.65 -20.97
CA PHE A 247 22.46 16.76 -21.14
C PHE A 247 23.61 16.40 -22.08
N ILE A 248 24.10 15.16 -22.05
CA ILE A 248 25.12 14.67 -22.99
C ILE A 248 24.60 14.66 -24.42
N LEU A 249 23.36 14.16 -24.64
CA LEU A 249 22.70 14.18 -25.95
C LEU A 249 22.52 15.60 -26.47
N LEU A 250 22.04 16.52 -25.63
CA LEU A 250 21.86 17.94 -25.96
C LEU A 250 23.20 18.58 -26.37
N LYS A 251 24.25 18.35 -25.59
CA LYS A 251 25.60 18.82 -25.91
C LYS A 251 26.07 18.30 -27.27
N ASN A 252 25.87 17.02 -27.56
CA ASN A 252 26.25 16.42 -28.82
C ASN A 252 25.48 17.02 -30.00
N GLN A 253 24.16 17.23 -29.88
CA GLN A 253 23.36 17.90 -30.91
C GLN A 253 23.84 19.32 -31.19
N ILE A 254 24.07 20.11 -30.14
CA ILE A 254 24.59 21.48 -30.28
C ILE A 254 25.97 21.47 -30.96
N SER A 255 26.85 20.54 -30.60
CA SER A 255 28.18 20.42 -31.18
C SER A 255 28.13 20.06 -32.65
N LEU A 256 27.25 19.13 -33.06
CA LEU A 256 27.05 18.76 -34.47
C LEU A 256 26.49 19.94 -35.28
N ALA A 257 25.44 20.61 -34.78
CA ALA A 257 24.88 21.79 -35.46
C ALA A 257 25.91 22.92 -35.63
N TYR A 258 26.76 23.10 -34.60
CA TYR A 258 27.85 24.11 -34.69
C TYR A 258 28.94 23.70 -35.74
N GLY A 259 29.29 22.39 -35.77
CA GLY A 259 30.27 21.87 -36.73
C GLY A 259 29.83 21.95 -38.19
N GLU A 260 28.54 21.71 -38.48
CA GLU A 260 27.94 21.86 -39.80
C GLU A 260 27.96 23.32 -40.28
N LYS A 261 27.56 24.24 -39.38
CA LYS A 261 27.54 25.69 -39.70
C LYS A 261 28.93 26.30 -39.89
N LYS A 262 29.94 25.79 -39.18
CA LYS A 262 31.31 26.22 -39.40
C LYS A 262 31.83 25.81 -40.79
N LYS A 263 31.34 24.70 -41.36
CA LYS A 263 31.65 24.28 -42.73
C LYS A 263 30.90 25.07 -43.78
N GLU A 264 29.71 25.65 -43.50
CA GLU A 264 28.95 26.50 -44.40
C GLU A 264 29.55 27.94 -44.50
N ILE A 265 30.28 28.40 -43.49
CA ILE A 265 30.83 29.75 -43.37
C ILE A 265 32.30 29.79 -43.85
N ALA A 266 32.99 28.64 -43.95
CA ALA A 266 34.37 28.51 -44.45
C ALA A 266 34.40 28.19 -45.94
#